data_87e115d380d2f503fbb01eeff79dbd4c
#
_entry.id   87e115d380d2f503fbb01eeff79dbd4c
#
_cell.length_a   1.000
_cell.length_b   1.000
_cell.length_c   1.000
_cell.angle_alpha   90.00
_cell.angle_beta   90.00
_cell.angle_gamma   90.00
#
_symmetry.space_group_name_H-M   'P 1'
#
loop_
_entity.id
_entity.type
_entity.pdbx_description
1 polymer ?
#
loop_
_entity_poly.entity_id
_entity_poly.type
_entity_poly.pdbx_seq_one_letter_code
_entity_poly.pdbx_strand_id
1 'polypeptide(L)'
;MNQKILDNSFSESKPYSILVTGATGFIGSRLISSLSSSGYTIKGMSRKKLQDSNNVKYVQADVFDVDQLEKAMSGIDIAYYLLHSMEGSKEQWKEFASRERIQAQNFLKAATKANVQRIIYLGGLVNDSLELSPHMQSRKEVGEILASGNIPVTQLRASLIIGAQGGSYAMLRYLVERLRIMVTPSWVKSLAQPIAVDNVIEYLVGCMNNPETSGKIYEIGGPDTMTYEELMRVYSAYLNKNLFVIQIPFLTTRLSSYWVDLITPVKASLARPLIDSLVHDTIVTDNSITKIIPIRLKSVREAIDIATKEMRENPPETNPRDEKTGFKINQKLLLVSLIAMAIIGTTYYWLDDRPDVYHPGWIAAGIVWYIGIISGIIFVKGKTRLGFIISGILSWITLVFWSFDNFYVVFDTSILAPHPNEIITLRNFIGMFVVIIAIIASHNTFHKVIDYQYKGKPI
;
A
#
# COMPACT_ATOMS: atom_id res chain seq x y z
N MET A 1 53.74 20.58 17.14
CA MET A 1 53.34 21.89 16.69
C MET A 1 52.27 21.66 15.63
N ASN A 2 51.01 21.76 15.76
CA ASN A 2 50.00 22.41 16.48
C ASN A 2 48.75 21.54 16.54
N GLN A 3 48.49 21.00 17.70
CA GLN A 3 47.18 20.53 18.11
C GLN A 3 46.48 21.73 18.72
N LYS A 4 45.66 22.45 17.99
CA LYS A 4 44.73 23.47 18.49
C LYS A 4 43.78 23.83 17.34
N ILE A 5 42.51 23.74 17.62
CA ILE A 5 41.33 24.31 17.03
C ILE A 5 40.33 23.21 16.67
N LEU A 6 39.60 22.77 17.66
CA LEU A 6 38.19 22.32 17.59
C LEU A 6 37.62 22.35 19.03
N ASP A 7 37.78 23.50 19.70
CA ASP A 7 36.88 23.88 20.79
C ASP A 7 35.78 24.74 20.19
N ASN A 8 34.79 24.12 19.62
CA ASN A 8 33.49 24.76 19.45
C ASN A 8 32.69 24.49 20.72
N SER A 9 32.64 25.48 21.57
CA SER A 9 31.72 25.64 22.67
C SER A 9 30.27 25.44 22.19
N PHE A 10 29.81 24.20 22.18
CA PHE A 10 28.38 23.92 22.27
C PHE A 10 27.99 24.39 23.70
N SER A 11 27.27 25.52 23.78
CA SER A 11 26.54 25.85 24.98
C SER A 11 25.76 24.62 25.40
N GLU A 12 25.85 24.20 26.65
CA GLU A 12 24.99 23.19 27.27
C GLU A 12 23.54 23.70 27.29
N SER A 13 22.89 23.72 26.12
CA SER A 13 21.46 23.93 26.03
C SER A 13 20.80 22.68 26.60
N LYS A 14 19.95 22.88 27.61
CA LYS A 14 19.11 21.83 28.18
C LYS A 14 18.50 21.00 27.05
N PRO A 15 18.64 19.67 27.09
CA PRO A 15 18.11 18.84 26.01
C PRO A 15 16.58 19.04 25.88
N TYR A 16 16.09 19.24 24.68
CA TYR A 16 14.66 19.41 24.39
C TYR A 16 13.83 18.28 24.96
N SER A 17 12.66 18.63 25.51
CA SER A 17 11.59 17.69 25.82
C SER A 17 10.72 17.50 24.58
N ILE A 18 10.63 16.30 24.10
CA ILE A 18 10.04 15.98 22.78
C ILE A 18 8.79 15.14 22.94
N LEU A 19 7.69 15.52 22.28
CA LEU A 19 6.52 14.66 22.10
C LEU A 19 6.49 14.07 20.69
N VAL A 20 6.34 12.75 20.58
CA VAL A 20 6.13 12.07 19.31
C VAL A 20 4.73 11.47 19.28
N THR A 21 3.82 12.03 18.48
CA THR A 21 2.53 11.41 18.24
C THR A 21 2.65 10.25 17.23
N GLY A 22 1.73 9.29 17.29
CA GLY A 22 1.89 8.09 16.46
C GLY A 22 3.11 7.25 16.82
N ALA A 23 3.48 7.22 18.11
CA ALA A 23 4.69 6.60 18.65
C ALA A 23 4.90 5.13 18.25
N THR A 24 3.82 4.39 18.02
CA THR A 24 3.84 2.97 17.59
C THR A 24 3.72 2.78 16.09
N GLY A 25 3.65 3.88 15.34
CA GLY A 25 3.51 3.85 13.88
C GLY A 25 4.84 3.66 13.15
N PHE A 26 4.76 3.50 11.83
CA PHE A 26 5.90 3.26 10.95
C PHE A 26 7.03 4.30 11.08
N ILE A 27 6.70 5.58 11.11
CA ILE A 27 7.67 6.67 11.26
C ILE A 27 7.97 6.95 12.75
N GLY A 28 6.92 7.00 13.59
CA GLY A 28 7.07 7.39 14.98
C GLY A 28 7.97 6.46 15.80
N SER A 29 7.87 5.14 15.60
CA SER A 29 8.72 4.17 16.29
C SER A 29 10.21 4.33 15.93
N ARG A 30 10.50 4.55 14.64
CA ARG A 30 11.88 4.78 14.16
C ARG A 30 12.45 6.11 14.64
N LEU A 31 11.62 7.16 14.62
CA LEU A 31 12.02 8.46 15.15
C LEU A 31 12.34 8.39 16.64
N ILE A 32 11.48 7.73 17.43
CA ILE A 32 11.73 7.52 18.86
C ILE A 32 13.05 6.75 19.09
N SER A 33 13.31 5.70 18.33
CA SER A 33 14.55 4.93 18.40
C SER A 33 15.77 5.80 18.11
N SER A 34 15.71 6.62 17.06
CA SER A 34 16.79 7.55 16.69
C SER A 34 17.03 8.63 17.74
N LEU A 35 15.97 9.27 18.26
CA LEU A 35 16.07 10.29 19.29
C LEU A 35 16.55 9.74 20.63
N SER A 36 16.10 8.54 21.00
CA SER A 36 16.48 7.86 22.25
C SER A 36 17.99 7.59 22.33
N SER A 37 18.60 7.24 21.20
CA SER A 37 20.05 7.04 21.13
C SER A 37 20.84 8.33 21.28
N SER A 38 20.21 9.50 21.09
CA SER A 38 20.84 10.82 21.17
C SER A 38 20.63 11.53 22.53
N GLY A 39 20.05 10.87 23.53
CA GLY A 39 19.95 11.36 24.90
C GLY A 39 18.83 12.35 25.18
N TYR A 40 17.87 12.55 24.27
CA TYR A 40 16.71 13.42 24.47
C TYR A 40 15.68 12.83 25.45
N THR A 41 14.94 13.70 26.15
CA THR A 41 13.76 13.27 26.92
C THR A 41 12.55 13.16 26.01
N ILE A 42 12.07 11.94 25.82
CA ILE A 42 11.02 11.65 24.84
C ILE A 42 9.74 11.20 25.53
N LYS A 43 8.61 11.81 25.13
CA LYS A 43 7.27 11.29 25.40
C LYS A 43 6.69 10.68 24.12
N GLY A 44 6.44 9.39 24.12
CA GLY A 44 5.75 8.70 23.04
C GLY A 44 4.23 8.68 23.27
N MET A 45 3.43 9.32 22.42
CA MET A 45 1.97 9.32 22.56
C MET A 45 1.32 8.15 21.80
N SER A 46 0.50 7.37 22.52
CA SER A 46 -0.25 6.25 21.96
C SER A 46 -1.67 6.17 22.54
N ARG A 47 -2.63 5.66 21.79
CA ARG A 47 -3.97 5.33 22.29
C ARG A 47 -3.98 4.13 23.24
N LYS A 48 -2.97 3.27 23.14
CA LYS A 48 -2.80 2.12 24.03
C LYS A 48 -1.83 2.46 25.15
N LYS A 49 -2.06 1.89 26.33
CA LYS A 49 -1.09 1.94 27.42
C LYS A 49 0.14 1.12 27.03
N LEU A 50 1.30 1.71 27.08
CA LEU A 50 2.60 1.11 26.81
C LEU A 50 3.47 1.19 28.05
N GLN A 51 4.46 0.29 28.15
CA GLN A 51 5.46 0.34 29.20
C GLN A 51 6.56 1.32 28.81
N ASP A 52 7.03 2.12 29.78
CA ASP A 52 8.15 3.00 29.60
C ASP A 52 9.42 2.20 29.30
N SER A 53 10.30 2.78 28.52
CA SER A 53 11.63 2.24 28.25
C SER A 53 12.68 3.31 28.53
N ASN A 54 13.92 2.91 28.78
CA ASN A 54 15.02 3.71 29.33
C ASN A 54 14.91 5.25 29.24
N ASN A 55 14.84 5.83 28.05
CA ASN A 55 14.75 7.29 27.84
C ASN A 55 13.41 7.73 27.25
N VAL A 56 12.41 6.84 27.16
CA VAL A 56 11.11 7.10 26.55
C VAL A 56 10.01 6.85 27.55
N LYS A 57 9.24 7.89 27.86
CA LYS A 57 8.00 7.78 28.62
C LYS A 57 6.82 7.68 27.66
N TYR A 58 5.98 6.66 27.82
CA TYR A 58 4.78 6.53 27.01
C TYR A 58 3.57 7.11 27.72
N VAL A 59 2.89 8.00 27.05
CA VAL A 59 1.65 8.61 27.52
C VAL A 59 0.47 8.08 26.72
N GLN A 60 -0.54 7.59 27.44
CA GLN A 60 -1.79 7.23 26.82
C GLN A 60 -2.65 8.46 26.64
N ALA A 61 -2.94 8.83 25.38
CA ALA A 61 -3.84 9.93 25.05
C ALA A 61 -4.53 9.70 23.69
N ASP A 62 -5.78 10.15 23.62
CA ASP A 62 -6.54 10.22 22.38
C ASP A 62 -6.49 11.66 21.83
N VAL A 63 -6.18 11.81 20.55
CA VAL A 63 -6.12 13.11 19.88
C VAL A 63 -7.50 13.80 19.77
N PHE A 64 -8.59 13.06 19.97
CA PHE A 64 -9.93 13.64 20.05
C PHE A 64 -10.25 14.21 21.44
N ASP A 65 -9.46 13.90 22.45
CA ASP A 65 -9.60 14.41 23.82
C ASP A 65 -8.55 15.49 24.07
N VAL A 66 -8.98 16.75 24.07
CA VAL A 66 -8.10 17.91 24.25
C VAL A 66 -7.43 17.92 25.63
N ASP A 67 -8.13 17.50 26.68
CA ASP A 67 -7.57 17.49 28.05
C ASP A 67 -6.46 16.43 28.20
N GLN A 68 -6.60 15.29 27.56
CA GLN A 68 -5.54 14.28 27.50
C GLN A 68 -4.33 14.79 26.71
N LEU A 69 -4.57 15.49 25.58
CA LEU A 69 -3.51 16.10 24.79
C LEU A 69 -2.74 17.16 25.59
N GLU A 70 -3.44 18.05 26.31
CA GLU A 70 -2.81 19.08 27.14
C GLU A 70 -1.90 18.46 28.22
N LYS A 71 -2.39 17.41 28.88
CA LYS A 71 -1.57 16.66 29.86
C LYS A 71 -0.35 15.99 29.20
N ALA A 72 -0.52 15.42 28.00
CA ALA A 72 0.58 14.80 27.27
C ALA A 72 1.65 15.84 26.86
N MET A 73 1.22 17.05 26.48
CA MET A 73 2.08 18.14 26.01
C MET A 73 2.69 18.98 27.15
N SER A 74 2.29 18.77 28.39
CA SER A 74 2.86 19.51 29.52
C SER A 74 4.37 19.36 29.60
N GLY A 75 5.11 20.48 29.56
CA GLY A 75 6.56 20.55 29.63
C GLY A 75 7.27 20.03 28.35
N ILE A 76 6.59 20.08 27.21
CA ILE A 76 7.16 19.73 25.90
C ILE A 76 7.62 21.00 25.17
N ASP A 77 8.84 20.96 24.66
CA ASP A 77 9.42 22.03 23.85
C ASP A 77 9.07 21.83 22.36
N ILE A 78 9.21 20.59 21.86
CA ILE A 78 9.01 20.26 20.44
C ILE A 78 8.03 19.09 20.30
N ALA A 79 7.03 19.24 19.43
CA ALA A 79 6.03 18.21 19.18
C ALA A 79 6.04 17.76 17.71
N TYR A 80 6.21 16.45 17.51
CA TYR A 80 6.07 15.82 16.20
C TYR A 80 4.62 15.39 15.96
N TYR A 81 4.01 15.91 14.90
CA TYR A 81 2.71 15.48 14.42
C TYR A 81 2.87 14.41 13.31
N LEU A 82 2.79 13.15 13.69
CA LEU A 82 2.94 12.00 12.80
C LEU A 82 1.65 11.16 12.71
N LEU A 83 0.52 11.74 13.13
CA LEU A 83 -0.76 11.06 13.03
C LEU A 83 -1.20 10.98 11.58
N HIS A 84 -1.67 9.78 11.21
CA HIS A 84 -2.22 9.51 9.91
C HIS A 84 -3.26 8.40 10.04
N SER A 85 -4.53 8.76 9.92
CA SER A 85 -5.64 7.84 10.05
C SER A 85 -5.96 7.25 8.68
N MET A 86 -5.35 6.12 8.32
CA MET A 86 -5.68 5.42 7.07
C MET A 86 -6.82 4.39 7.22
N GLU A 87 -7.54 4.37 8.34
CA GLU A 87 -8.61 3.40 8.61
C GLU A 87 -9.96 4.01 8.30
N GLY A 88 -10.68 3.51 7.28
CA GLY A 88 -12.05 3.91 6.98
C GLY A 88 -12.69 3.09 5.86
N SER A 89 -13.99 2.80 5.97
CA SER A 89 -14.81 2.22 4.89
C SER A 89 -15.25 3.30 3.88
N LYS A 90 -15.81 2.89 2.73
CA LYS A 90 -16.18 3.79 1.60
C LYS A 90 -17.08 4.98 1.96
N GLU A 91 -17.95 4.83 2.93
CA GLU A 91 -18.87 5.87 3.40
C GLU A 91 -18.17 6.90 4.28
N GLN A 92 -16.98 6.58 4.79
CA GLN A 92 -16.24 7.34 5.79
C GLN A 92 -15.22 8.35 5.23
N TRP A 93 -15.14 8.57 3.90
CA TRP A 93 -14.15 9.53 3.35
C TRP A 93 -14.45 10.99 3.73
N LYS A 94 -15.72 11.39 3.77
CA LYS A 94 -16.11 12.71 4.29
C LYS A 94 -15.83 12.78 5.80
N GLU A 95 -16.06 11.68 6.50
CA GLU A 95 -15.71 11.54 7.91
C GLU A 95 -14.19 11.53 8.13
N PHE A 96 -13.42 10.92 7.23
CA PHE A 96 -11.96 10.87 7.30
C PHE A 96 -11.34 12.26 7.30
N ALA A 97 -11.63 13.08 6.27
CA ALA A 97 -11.13 14.45 6.19
C ALA A 97 -11.58 15.29 7.39
N SER A 98 -12.84 15.14 7.81
CA SER A 98 -13.36 15.80 9.01
C SER A 98 -12.63 15.36 10.28
N ARG A 99 -12.33 14.07 10.42
CA ARG A 99 -11.57 13.56 11.58
C ARG A 99 -10.15 14.07 11.60
N GLU A 100 -9.42 14.06 10.47
CA GLU A 100 -8.06 14.61 10.40
C GLU A 100 -8.03 16.10 10.73
N ARG A 101 -9.03 16.86 10.26
CA ARG A 101 -9.20 18.27 10.61
C ARG A 101 -9.38 18.47 12.10
N ILE A 102 -10.30 17.75 12.74
CA ILE A 102 -10.55 17.82 14.18
C ILE A 102 -9.28 17.43 14.97
N GLN A 103 -8.58 16.39 14.55
CA GLN A 103 -7.33 15.97 15.18
C GLN A 103 -6.27 17.06 15.14
N ALA A 104 -6.07 17.70 13.99
CA ALA A 104 -5.11 18.79 13.83
C ALA A 104 -5.50 20.03 14.66
N GLN A 105 -6.79 20.39 14.70
CA GLN A 105 -7.30 21.50 15.50
C GLN A 105 -7.11 21.25 17.01
N ASN A 106 -7.46 20.07 17.49
CA ASN A 106 -7.28 19.69 18.88
C ASN A 106 -5.80 19.69 19.28
N PHE A 107 -4.95 19.15 18.41
CA PHE A 107 -3.51 19.12 18.63
C PHE A 107 -2.95 20.53 18.72
N LEU A 108 -3.28 21.42 17.77
CA LEU A 108 -2.84 22.82 17.79
C LEU A 108 -3.31 23.55 19.04
N LYS A 109 -4.58 23.37 19.43
CA LYS A 109 -5.15 23.96 20.66
C LYS A 109 -4.40 23.53 21.91
N ALA A 110 -4.13 22.22 22.04
CA ALA A 110 -3.39 21.68 23.17
C ALA A 110 -1.93 22.14 23.19
N ALA A 111 -1.28 22.16 22.02
CA ALA A 111 0.10 22.64 21.87
C ALA A 111 0.25 24.13 22.27
N THR A 112 -0.72 24.95 21.83
CA THR A 112 -0.74 26.40 22.20
C THR A 112 -0.90 26.58 23.71
N LYS A 113 -1.82 25.86 24.34
CA LYS A 113 -2.05 25.95 25.79
C LYS A 113 -0.87 25.43 26.61
N ALA A 114 -0.16 24.41 26.09
CA ALA A 114 1.04 23.87 26.74
C ALA A 114 2.32 24.67 26.46
N ASN A 115 2.24 25.77 25.69
CA ASN A 115 3.37 26.60 25.27
C ASN A 115 4.46 25.80 24.52
N VAL A 116 4.06 24.86 23.65
CA VAL A 116 5.00 24.16 22.78
C VAL A 116 5.70 25.16 21.87
N GLN A 117 7.02 25.09 21.78
CA GLN A 117 7.83 26.09 21.05
C GLN A 117 7.86 25.83 19.55
N ARG A 118 7.68 24.58 19.13
CA ARG A 118 7.76 24.16 17.71
C ARG A 118 6.99 22.89 17.42
N ILE A 119 6.36 22.85 16.27
CA ILE A 119 5.73 21.65 15.71
C ILE A 119 6.51 21.21 14.48
N ILE A 120 6.75 19.90 14.34
CA ILE A 120 7.31 19.28 13.13
C ILE A 120 6.29 18.31 12.57
N TYR A 121 5.86 18.55 11.34
CA TYR A 121 4.82 17.78 10.65
C TYR A 121 5.39 17.05 9.44
N LEU A 122 5.06 15.77 9.30
CA LEU A 122 5.35 14.97 8.10
C LEU A 122 4.06 14.79 7.30
N GLY A 123 3.98 15.48 6.17
CA GLY A 123 2.89 15.41 5.21
C GLY A 123 3.27 14.69 3.92
N GLY A 124 2.34 14.66 2.96
CA GLY A 124 2.60 14.18 1.61
C GLY A 124 3.06 15.29 0.67
N LEU A 125 3.84 14.94 -0.32
CA LEU A 125 4.26 15.85 -1.39
C LEU A 125 3.05 16.20 -2.27
N VAL A 126 2.73 17.48 -2.34
CA VAL A 126 1.54 18.02 -3.01
C VAL A 126 1.97 19.00 -4.08
N ASN A 127 1.49 18.84 -5.29
CA ASN A 127 1.61 19.86 -6.32
C ASN A 127 0.36 20.76 -6.28
N ASP A 128 0.53 21.98 -5.81
CA ASP A 128 -0.56 22.95 -5.59
C ASP A 128 -1.25 23.41 -6.89
N SER A 129 -0.67 23.14 -8.07
CA SER A 129 -1.23 23.47 -9.38
C SER A 129 -2.19 22.43 -9.94
N LEU A 130 -2.35 21.26 -9.29
CA LEU A 130 -3.17 20.16 -9.76
C LEU A 130 -4.40 19.95 -8.88
N GLU A 131 -5.44 19.33 -9.46
CA GLU A 131 -6.58 18.84 -8.68
C GLU A 131 -6.13 17.67 -7.80
N LEU A 132 -6.10 17.90 -6.49
CA LEU A 132 -5.60 16.94 -5.52
C LEU A 132 -6.59 15.82 -5.26
N SER A 133 -6.10 14.61 -5.05
CA SER A 133 -6.93 13.55 -4.48
C SER A 133 -7.46 13.95 -3.10
N PRO A 134 -8.65 13.45 -2.67
CA PRO A 134 -9.20 13.77 -1.35
C PRO A 134 -8.24 13.50 -0.21
N HIS A 135 -7.41 12.47 -0.35
CA HIS A 135 -6.37 12.13 0.61
C HIS A 135 -5.27 13.22 0.68
N MET A 136 -4.74 13.62 -0.48
CA MET A 136 -3.70 14.66 -0.54
C MET A 136 -4.25 16.02 -0.10
N GLN A 137 -5.50 16.33 -0.44
CA GLN A 137 -6.19 17.52 0.04
C GLN A 137 -6.27 17.55 1.57
N SER A 138 -6.65 16.43 2.21
CA SER A 138 -6.68 16.31 3.68
C SER A 138 -5.30 16.52 4.30
N ARG A 139 -4.23 15.97 3.69
CA ARG A 139 -2.85 16.14 4.19
C ARG A 139 -2.39 17.59 4.09
N LYS A 140 -2.74 18.29 3.02
CA LYS A 140 -2.49 19.72 2.85
C LYS A 140 -3.21 20.54 3.92
N GLU A 141 -4.51 20.29 4.10
CA GLU A 141 -5.36 20.97 5.08
C GLU A 141 -4.83 20.79 6.52
N VAL A 142 -4.37 19.59 6.89
CA VAL A 142 -3.72 19.36 8.18
C VAL A 142 -2.51 20.28 8.37
N GLY A 143 -1.64 20.39 7.35
CA GLY A 143 -0.50 21.29 7.40
C GLY A 143 -0.89 22.76 7.56
N GLU A 144 -1.93 23.20 6.86
CA GLU A 144 -2.48 24.57 6.94
C GLU A 144 -3.08 24.84 8.33
N ILE A 145 -3.84 23.90 8.91
CA ILE A 145 -4.41 24.02 10.25
C ILE A 145 -3.29 24.15 11.30
N LEU A 146 -2.29 23.27 11.25
CA LEU A 146 -1.17 23.32 12.19
C LEU A 146 -0.44 24.67 12.09
N ALA A 147 -0.25 25.20 10.88
CA ALA A 147 0.41 26.48 10.63
C ALA A 147 -0.46 27.72 10.91
N SER A 148 -1.76 27.57 11.14
CA SER A 148 -2.68 28.70 11.39
C SER A 148 -2.52 29.33 12.78
N GLY A 149 -1.78 28.68 13.68
CA GLY A 149 -1.51 29.19 15.04
C GLY A 149 -0.21 29.99 15.10
N ASN A 150 0.14 30.40 16.33
CA ASN A 150 1.35 31.17 16.59
C ASN A 150 2.62 30.33 16.80
N ILE A 151 2.48 29.00 16.83
CA ILE A 151 3.60 28.07 16.97
C ILE A 151 4.24 27.85 15.60
N PRO A 152 5.56 28.06 15.44
CA PRO A 152 6.23 27.81 14.18
C PRO A 152 6.18 26.32 13.82
N VAL A 153 5.70 26.01 12.59
CA VAL A 153 5.55 24.65 12.09
C VAL A 153 6.54 24.38 10.97
N THR A 154 7.41 23.40 11.16
CA THR A 154 8.20 22.85 10.05
C THR A 154 7.40 21.75 9.38
N GLN A 155 7.12 21.90 8.09
CA GLN A 155 6.41 20.88 7.31
C GLN A 155 7.39 20.18 6.38
N LEU A 156 7.53 18.86 6.52
CA LEU A 156 8.22 18.01 5.55
C LEU A 156 7.17 17.32 4.68
N ARG A 157 7.21 17.58 3.36
CA ARG A 157 6.32 16.96 2.37
C ARG A 157 7.09 15.86 1.65
N ALA A 158 6.79 14.61 1.98
CA ALA A 158 7.48 13.44 1.42
C ALA A 158 6.74 12.85 0.23
N SER A 159 7.47 12.39 -0.77
CA SER A 159 7.00 11.49 -1.81
C SER A 159 6.79 10.08 -1.21
N LEU A 160 6.82 9.02 -2.02
CA LEU A 160 6.65 7.64 -1.58
C LEU A 160 7.79 7.22 -0.65
N ILE A 161 7.47 6.82 0.58
CA ILE A 161 8.46 6.39 1.57
C ILE A 161 8.67 4.87 1.48
N ILE A 162 9.92 4.45 1.25
CA ILE A 162 10.33 3.05 1.19
C ILE A 162 10.91 2.63 2.55
N GLY A 163 10.31 1.62 3.15
CA GLY A 163 10.79 1.00 4.40
C GLY A 163 9.91 -0.16 4.82
N ALA A 164 10.45 -1.08 5.61
CA ALA A 164 9.69 -2.17 6.19
C ALA A 164 8.50 -1.65 6.99
N GLN A 165 7.33 -2.27 6.88
CA GLN A 165 6.07 -1.86 7.49
C GLN A 165 5.40 -0.61 6.87
N GLY A 166 6.03 0.09 5.90
CA GLY A 166 5.40 1.18 5.16
C GLY A 166 4.28 0.69 4.26
N GLY A 167 3.10 1.34 4.29
CA GLY A 167 1.93 0.91 3.49
C GLY A 167 2.18 0.93 1.99
N SER A 168 2.82 1.97 1.47
CA SER A 168 3.18 2.09 0.04
C SER A 168 4.16 1.01 -0.39
N TYR A 169 5.18 0.74 0.44
CA TYR A 169 6.15 -0.32 0.17
C TYR A 169 5.53 -1.71 0.27
N ALA A 170 4.62 -1.93 1.22
CA ALA A 170 3.89 -3.19 1.34
C ALA A 170 3.03 -3.45 0.09
N MET A 171 2.35 -2.43 -0.45
CA MET A 171 1.58 -2.55 -1.69
C MET A 171 2.47 -2.93 -2.87
N LEU A 172 3.58 -2.21 -3.08
CA LEU A 172 4.58 -2.51 -4.11
C LEU A 172 5.07 -3.97 -4.01
N ARG A 173 5.50 -4.36 -2.82
CA ARG A 173 6.06 -5.68 -2.53
C ARG A 173 5.07 -6.80 -2.86
N TYR A 174 3.87 -6.73 -2.31
CA TYR A 174 2.89 -7.79 -2.51
C TYR A 174 2.43 -7.92 -3.97
N LEU A 175 2.31 -6.81 -4.70
CA LEU A 175 1.99 -6.84 -6.13
C LEU A 175 3.07 -7.60 -6.90
N VAL A 176 4.33 -7.23 -6.73
CA VAL A 176 5.44 -7.83 -7.48
C VAL A 176 5.75 -9.26 -7.03
N GLU A 177 5.64 -9.57 -5.74
CA GLU A 177 5.91 -10.92 -5.24
C GLU A 177 4.87 -11.94 -5.73
N ARG A 178 3.61 -11.52 -5.88
CA ARG A 178 2.48 -12.40 -6.20
C ARG A 178 2.16 -12.49 -7.69
N LEU A 179 2.47 -11.46 -8.46
CA LEU A 179 2.12 -11.38 -9.87
C LEU A 179 3.37 -11.44 -10.74
N ARG A 180 3.42 -12.41 -11.65
CA ARG A 180 4.41 -12.44 -12.75
C ARG A 180 3.92 -11.68 -13.98
N ILE A 181 2.60 -11.70 -14.19
CA ILE A 181 1.91 -10.91 -15.20
C ILE A 181 1.02 -9.94 -14.46
N MET A 182 1.22 -8.66 -14.69
CA MET A 182 0.51 -7.60 -14.00
C MET A 182 -0.26 -6.76 -15.01
N VAL A 183 -1.56 -6.70 -14.81
CA VAL A 183 -2.44 -5.78 -15.54
C VAL A 183 -2.47 -4.46 -14.78
N THR A 184 -2.04 -3.38 -15.44
CA THR A 184 -1.86 -2.08 -14.79
C THR A 184 -2.68 -0.99 -15.45
N PRO A 185 -3.24 -0.05 -14.68
CA PRO A 185 -3.87 1.15 -15.19
C PRO A 185 -2.83 2.21 -15.59
N SER A 186 -3.30 3.30 -16.20
CA SER A 186 -2.44 4.39 -16.70
C SER A 186 -1.64 5.11 -15.60
N TRP A 187 -2.14 5.17 -14.36
CA TRP A 187 -1.47 5.87 -13.26
C TRP A 187 -0.10 5.29 -12.87
N VAL A 188 0.23 4.07 -13.28
CA VAL A 188 1.58 3.51 -13.02
C VAL A 188 2.68 4.24 -13.78
N LYS A 189 2.33 5.13 -14.73
CA LYS A 189 3.25 5.98 -15.47
C LYS A 189 3.54 7.32 -14.80
N SER A 190 2.78 7.67 -13.75
CA SER A 190 3.07 8.88 -12.99
C SER A 190 4.44 8.78 -12.32
N LEU A 191 5.14 9.90 -12.33
CA LEU A 191 6.48 9.99 -11.77
C LEU A 191 6.41 10.17 -10.25
N ALA A 192 7.29 9.48 -9.56
CA ALA A 192 7.51 9.62 -8.13
C ALA A 192 9.00 9.79 -7.86
N GLN A 193 9.33 10.43 -6.75
CA GLN A 193 10.68 10.53 -6.22
C GLN A 193 10.76 9.84 -4.86
N PRO A 194 10.84 8.48 -4.83
CA PRO A 194 10.80 7.72 -3.60
C PRO A 194 11.94 8.08 -2.66
N ILE A 195 11.67 8.05 -1.35
CA ILE A 195 12.67 8.33 -0.31
C ILE A 195 12.78 7.17 0.67
N ALA A 196 14.00 6.82 1.08
CA ALA A 196 14.23 5.83 2.13
C ALA A 196 13.71 6.34 3.48
N VAL A 197 13.09 5.46 4.28
CA VAL A 197 12.58 5.82 5.60
C VAL A 197 13.67 6.38 6.51
N ASP A 198 14.91 5.86 6.44
CA ASP A 198 16.04 6.35 7.22
C ASP A 198 16.33 7.82 6.90
N ASN A 199 16.32 8.21 5.61
CA ASN A 199 16.53 9.61 5.23
C ASN A 199 15.38 10.52 5.70
N VAL A 200 14.13 9.99 5.76
CA VAL A 200 13.02 10.73 6.39
C VAL A 200 13.31 10.99 7.87
N ILE A 201 13.80 9.98 8.60
CA ILE A 201 14.16 10.12 10.01
C ILE A 201 15.32 11.11 10.19
N GLU A 202 16.36 11.04 9.35
CA GLU A 202 17.47 11.97 9.35
C GLU A 202 17.00 13.42 9.14
N TYR A 203 16.08 13.67 8.19
CA TYR A 203 15.48 15.00 8.01
C TYR A 203 14.63 15.45 9.20
N LEU A 204 13.82 14.56 9.78
CA LEU A 204 13.01 14.90 10.97
C LEU A 204 13.88 15.32 12.15
N VAL A 205 14.96 14.58 12.42
CA VAL A 205 15.94 14.91 13.47
C VAL A 205 16.74 16.16 13.09
N GLY A 206 17.17 16.27 11.84
CA GLY A 206 17.91 17.44 11.36
C GLY A 206 17.10 18.74 11.45
N CYS A 207 15.80 18.69 11.13
CA CYS A 207 14.90 19.83 11.28
C CYS A 207 14.76 20.26 12.75
N MET A 208 14.70 19.32 13.68
CA MET A 208 14.64 19.62 15.10
C MET A 208 15.89 20.40 15.57
N ASN A 209 17.05 19.95 15.11
CA ASN A 209 18.35 20.52 15.51
C ASN A 209 18.70 21.82 14.76
N ASN A 210 17.98 22.16 13.69
CA ASN A 210 18.27 23.36 12.90
C ASN A 210 17.13 24.38 12.96
N PRO A 211 17.33 25.50 13.70
CA PRO A 211 16.34 26.58 13.83
C PRO A 211 15.94 27.22 12.49
N GLU A 212 16.82 27.22 11.50
CA GLU A 212 16.53 27.80 10.18
C GLU A 212 15.33 27.11 9.47
N THR A 213 15.01 25.89 9.86
CA THR A 213 13.88 25.14 9.28
C THR A 213 12.55 25.47 9.97
N SER A 214 12.56 26.32 11.00
CA SER A 214 11.38 26.69 11.77
C SER A 214 10.39 27.51 10.94
N GLY A 215 9.11 27.15 10.97
CA GLY A 215 8.06 27.88 10.26
C GLY A 215 8.09 27.74 8.74
N LYS A 216 8.82 26.78 8.19
CA LYS A 216 9.00 26.58 6.74
C LYS A 216 8.47 25.24 6.25
N ILE A 217 8.18 25.19 4.96
CA ILE A 217 7.75 23.99 4.23
C ILE A 217 8.90 23.53 3.36
N TYR A 218 9.19 22.24 3.40
CA TYR A 218 10.22 21.60 2.59
C TYR A 218 9.71 20.34 1.93
N GLU A 219 10.12 20.13 0.69
CA GLU A 219 9.87 18.91 -0.04
C GLU A 219 11.04 17.95 0.13
N ILE A 220 10.77 16.67 0.38
CA ILE A 220 11.80 15.64 0.55
C ILE A 220 11.55 14.44 -0.37
N GLY A 221 12.59 14.05 -1.09
CA GLY A 221 12.63 12.90 -1.99
C GLY A 221 14.01 12.25 -1.97
N GLY A 222 14.10 11.05 -2.53
CA GLY A 222 15.38 10.37 -2.74
C GLY A 222 16.12 10.91 -3.97
N PRO A 223 17.26 10.30 -4.33
CA PRO A 223 18.04 10.73 -5.50
C PRO A 223 17.44 10.28 -6.83
N ASP A 224 16.56 9.28 -6.81
CA ASP A 224 16.01 8.67 -8.01
C ASP A 224 14.58 9.18 -8.29
N THR A 225 14.33 9.60 -9.54
CA THR A 225 12.98 9.89 -10.04
C THR A 225 12.60 8.82 -11.05
N MET A 226 11.44 8.19 -10.84
CA MET A 226 10.99 7.10 -11.70
C MET A 226 9.47 6.95 -11.67
N THR A 227 8.92 6.27 -12.67
CA THR A 227 7.51 5.88 -12.68
C THR A 227 7.25 4.76 -11.66
N TYR A 228 5.99 4.62 -11.24
CA TYR A 228 5.63 3.50 -10.36
C TYR A 228 5.86 2.13 -11.03
N GLU A 229 5.71 2.06 -12.36
CA GLU A 229 6.06 0.86 -13.14
C GLU A 229 7.55 0.55 -13.06
N GLU A 230 8.43 1.54 -13.24
CA GLU A 230 9.88 1.36 -13.10
C GLU A 230 10.25 0.94 -11.68
N LEU A 231 9.61 1.50 -10.66
CA LEU A 231 9.80 1.08 -9.27
C LEU A 231 9.44 -0.40 -9.07
N MET A 232 8.33 -0.87 -9.66
CA MET A 232 7.96 -2.29 -9.64
C MET A 232 9.01 -3.17 -10.36
N ARG A 233 9.56 -2.69 -11.49
CA ARG A 233 10.61 -3.40 -12.22
C ARG A 233 11.92 -3.46 -11.43
N VAL A 234 12.31 -2.37 -10.76
CA VAL A 234 13.50 -2.35 -9.86
C VAL A 234 13.34 -3.39 -8.75
N TYR A 235 12.16 -3.44 -8.12
CA TYR A 235 11.90 -4.45 -7.08
C TYR A 235 11.85 -5.87 -7.64
N SER A 236 11.27 -6.08 -8.81
CA SER A 236 11.25 -7.38 -9.49
C SER A 236 12.67 -7.88 -9.83
N ALA A 237 13.51 -6.98 -10.34
CA ALA A 237 14.92 -7.26 -10.63
C ALA A 237 15.71 -7.59 -9.35
N TYR A 238 15.45 -6.89 -8.24
CA TYR A 238 16.02 -7.21 -6.93
C TYR A 238 15.70 -8.64 -6.47
N LEU A 239 14.49 -9.12 -6.79
CA LEU A 239 14.05 -10.49 -6.50
C LEU A 239 14.50 -11.54 -7.53
N ASN A 240 15.25 -11.15 -8.57
CA ASN A 240 15.58 -11.98 -9.74
C ASN A 240 14.33 -12.59 -10.41
N LYS A 241 13.26 -11.79 -10.53
CA LYS A 241 11.99 -12.19 -11.16
C LYS A 241 11.76 -11.37 -12.43
N ASN A 242 11.18 -12.01 -13.45
CA ASN A 242 10.68 -11.30 -14.63
C ASN A 242 9.24 -10.84 -14.39
N LEU A 243 8.99 -9.54 -14.55
CA LEU A 243 7.70 -8.91 -14.43
C LEU A 243 7.20 -8.51 -15.83
N PHE A 244 6.09 -9.09 -16.26
CA PHE A 244 5.39 -8.70 -17.49
C PHE A 244 4.26 -7.74 -17.13
N VAL A 245 4.30 -6.52 -17.67
CA VAL A 245 3.30 -5.49 -17.40
C VAL A 245 2.46 -5.29 -18.67
N ILE A 246 1.15 -5.46 -18.53
CA ILE A 246 0.16 -5.20 -19.58
C ILE A 246 -0.67 -4.00 -19.14
N GLN A 247 -0.59 -2.91 -19.89
CA GLN A 247 -1.32 -1.69 -19.58
C GLN A 247 -2.72 -1.71 -20.17
N ILE A 248 -3.72 -1.43 -19.33
CA ILE A 248 -5.12 -1.27 -19.73
C ILE A 248 -5.56 0.16 -19.41
N PRO A 249 -5.73 1.03 -20.42
CA PRO A 249 -5.93 2.47 -20.21
C PRO A 249 -7.27 2.84 -19.54
N PHE A 250 -8.27 1.97 -19.57
CA PHE A 250 -9.61 2.21 -18.99
C PHE A 250 -9.79 1.65 -17.58
N LEU A 251 -8.73 1.14 -16.93
CA LEU A 251 -8.78 0.75 -15.53
C LEU A 251 -8.81 1.98 -14.63
N THR A 252 -9.96 2.23 -14.00
CA THR A 252 -10.10 3.34 -13.04
C THR A 252 -9.35 3.05 -11.74
N THR A 253 -8.98 4.10 -10.97
CA THR A 253 -8.36 3.96 -9.63
C THR A 253 -9.24 3.15 -8.68
N ARG A 254 -10.56 3.29 -8.81
CA ARG A 254 -11.54 2.53 -8.01
C ARG A 254 -11.46 1.03 -8.30
N LEU A 255 -11.40 0.64 -9.56
CA LEU A 255 -11.29 -0.77 -9.96
C LEU A 255 -9.92 -1.32 -9.55
N SER A 256 -8.87 -0.52 -9.70
CA SER A 256 -7.51 -0.85 -9.26
C SER A 256 -7.43 -1.12 -7.76
N SER A 257 -8.13 -0.35 -6.93
CA SER A 257 -8.12 -0.55 -5.47
C SER A 257 -8.74 -1.87 -5.04
N TYR A 258 -9.80 -2.33 -5.74
CA TYR A 258 -10.38 -3.66 -5.50
C TYR A 258 -9.45 -4.77 -5.97
N TRP A 259 -8.78 -4.57 -7.11
CA TRP A 259 -7.78 -5.49 -7.60
C TRP A 259 -6.61 -5.65 -6.61
N VAL A 260 -6.11 -4.54 -6.06
CA VAL A 260 -5.06 -4.57 -5.04
C VAL A 260 -5.52 -5.28 -3.76
N ASP A 261 -6.73 -5.03 -3.27
CA ASP A 261 -7.33 -5.73 -2.12
C ASP A 261 -7.45 -7.25 -2.36
N LEU A 262 -7.73 -7.61 -3.61
CA LEU A 262 -7.84 -9.00 -4.04
C LEU A 262 -6.49 -9.74 -4.05
N ILE A 263 -5.46 -9.07 -4.56
CA ILE A 263 -4.13 -9.67 -4.78
C ILE A 263 -3.25 -9.53 -3.55
N THR A 264 -3.43 -8.50 -2.74
CA THR A 264 -2.56 -8.18 -1.61
C THR A 264 -3.32 -8.27 -0.28
N PRO A 265 -2.64 -8.42 0.87
CA PRO A 265 -3.30 -8.30 2.17
C PRO A 265 -3.58 -6.82 2.55
N VAL A 266 -3.26 -5.88 1.66
CA VAL A 266 -3.54 -4.45 1.84
C VAL A 266 -5.02 -4.22 1.55
N LYS A 267 -5.79 -3.88 2.56
CA LYS A 267 -7.24 -3.64 2.42
C LYS A 267 -7.52 -2.53 1.40
N ALA A 268 -8.60 -2.64 0.63
CA ALA A 268 -9.01 -1.62 -0.34
C ALA A 268 -9.16 -0.23 0.29
N SER A 269 -9.55 -0.16 1.56
CA SER A 269 -9.64 1.09 2.33
C SER A 269 -8.29 1.80 2.49
N LEU A 270 -7.19 1.04 2.58
CA LEU A 270 -5.83 1.56 2.63
C LEU A 270 -5.23 1.74 1.22
N ALA A 271 -5.47 0.79 0.33
CA ALA A 271 -4.93 0.81 -1.02
C ALA A 271 -5.46 1.99 -1.85
N ARG A 272 -6.75 2.33 -1.71
CA ARG A 272 -7.38 3.37 -2.51
C ARG A 272 -6.76 4.76 -2.31
N PRO A 273 -6.58 5.29 -1.08
CA PRO A 273 -5.89 6.56 -0.87
C PRO A 273 -4.48 6.59 -1.45
N LEU A 274 -3.77 5.48 -1.30
CA LEU A 274 -2.42 5.35 -1.85
C LEU A 274 -2.44 5.41 -3.38
N ILE A 275 -3.35 4.67 -4.03
CA ILE A 275 -3.51 4.68 -5.48
C ILE A 275 -3.96 6.06 -5.98
N ASP A 276 -4.94 6.67 -5.33
CA ASP A 276 -5.44 8.01 -5.69
C ASP A 276 -4.33 9.06 -5.57
N SER A 277 -3.36 8.86 -4.67
CA SER A 277 -2.18 9.74 -4.54
C SER A 277 -1.12 9.49 -5.64
N LEU A 278 -1.14 8.33 -6.30
CA LEU A 278 -0.20 7.98 -7.37
C LEU A 278 -0.67 8.44 -8.77
N VAL A 279 -1.86 9.02 -8.88
CA VAL A 279 -2.40 9.50 -10.18
C VAL A 279 -1.61 10.71 -10.69
N HIS A 280 -1.02 11.50 -9.80
CA HIS A 280 -0.26 12.69 -10.12
C HIS A 280 1.22 12.49 -9.79
N ASP A 281 2.05 13.22 -10.53
CA ASP A 281 3.49 13.23 -10.28
C ASP A 281 3.80 13.78 -8.89
N THR A 282 4.67 13.08 -8.17
CA THR A 282 5.14 13.44 -6.83
C THR A 282 6.66 13.59 -6.83
N ILE A 283 7.12 14.63 -7.55
CA ILE A 283 8.53 14.97 -7.72
C ILE A 283 8.85 16.21 -6.89
N VAL A 284 10.00 16.22 -6.24
CA VAL A 284 10.54 17.37 -5.51
C VAL A 284 10.83 18.50 -6.47
N THR A 285 10.23 19.66 -6.25
CA THR A 285 10.44 20.88 -7.02
C THR A 285 11.36 21.86 -6.28
N ASP A 286 11.36 21.82 -4.96
CA ASP A 286 12.26 22.58 -4.07
C ASP A 286 13.13 21.65 -3.25
N ASN A 287 14.40 21.59 -3.57
CA ASN A 287 15.42 20.81 -2.86
C ASN A 287 16.24 21.63 -1.86
N SER A 288 15.77 22.81 -1.43
CA SER A 288 16.49 23.73 -0.54
C SER A 288 16.91 23.08 0.77
N ILE A 289 16.15 22.10 1.27
CA ILE A 289 16.46 21.38 2.51
C ILE A 289 17.82 20.64 2.45
N THR A 290 18.23 20.19 1.28
CA THR A 290 19.53 19.49 1.12
C THR A 290 20.73 20.35 1.43
N LYS A 291 20.59 21.68 1.28
CA LYS A 291 21.62 22.66 1.63
C LYS A 291 21.66 22.95 3.12
N ILE A 292 20.50 22.89 3.78
CA ILE A 292 20.34 23.17 5.20
C ILE A 292 20.68 21.94 6.05
N ILE A 293 20.27 20.76 5.58
CA ILE A 293 20.51 19.48 6.23
C ILE A 293 21.14 18.54 5.18
N PRO A 294 22.47 18.63 4.98
CA PRO A 294 23.18 17.83 3.99
C PRO A 294 23.31 16.38 4.50
N ILE A 295 22.42 15.51 4.06
CA ILE A 295 22.46 14.07 4.32
C ILE A 295 22.75 13.29 3.04
N ARG A 296 23.31 12.09 3.19
CA ARG A 296 23.46 11.17 2.06
C ARG A 296 22.12 10.51 1.78
N LEU A 297 21.52 10.85 0.64
CA LEU A 297 20.30 10.19 0.19
C LEU A 297 20.59 8.78 -0.32
N LYS A 298 19.81 7.81 0.15
CA LYS A 298 19.88 6.42 -0.29
C LYS A 298 19.08 6.25 -1.58
N SER A 299 19.66 5.54 -2.55
CA SER A 299 18.95 5.16 -3.78
C SER A 299 17.76 4.24 -3.47
N VAL A 300 16.82 4.15 -4.43
CA VAL A 300 15.68 3.24 -4.34
C VAL A 300 16.14 1.79 -4.12
N ARG A 301 17.21 1.37 -4.78
CA ARG A 301 17.76 0.02 -4.63
C ARG A 301 18.32 -0.22 -3.22
N GLU A 302 19.05 0.74 -2.66
CA GLU A 302 19.53 0.69 -1.27
C GLU A 302 18.37 0.65 -0.28
N ALA A 303 17.34 1.49 -0.49
CA ALA A 303 16.15 1.51 0.36
C ALA A 303 15.39 0.18 0.36
N ILE A 304 15.25 -0.45 -0.82
CA ILE A 304 14.64 -1.78 -0.97
C ILE A 304 15.47 -2.84 -0.26
N ASP A 305 16.79 -2.82 -0.40
CA ASP A 305 17.68 -3.79 0.27
C ASP A 305 17.55 -3.70 1.79
N ILE A 306 17.62 -2.49 2.35
CA ILE A 306 17.46 -2.25 3.78
C ILE A 306 16.10 -2.72 4.27
N ALA A 307 15.01 -2.31 3.60
CA ALA A 307 13.66 -2.69 3.97
C ALA A 307 13.44 -4.21 3.92
N THR A 308 14.05 -4.88 2.94
CA THR A 308 13.93 -6.33 2.79
C THR A 308 14.73 -7.09 3.85
N LYS A 309 15.91 -6.60 4.22
CA LYS A 309 16.71 -7.15 5.33
C LYS A 309 15.99 -7.00 6.65
N GLU A 310 15.49 -5.80 6.95
CA GLU A 310 14.71 -5.53 8.16
C GLU A 310 13.50 -6.47 8.30
N MET A 311 12.80 -6.75 7.19
CA MET A 311 11.68 -7.68 7.21
C MET A 311 12.08 -9.15 7.41
N ARG A 312 13.28 -9.54 6.98
CA ARG A 312 13.80 -10.89 7.23
C ARG A 312 14.23 -11.10 8.68
N GLU A 313 14.83 -10.07 9.27
CA GLU A 313 15.29 -10.08 10.66
C GLU A 313 14.11 -9.94 11.63
N ASN A 314 13.15 -9.09 11.29
CA ASN A 314 11.94 -8.83 12.06
C ASN A 314 10.70 -9.08 11.18
N PRO A 315 10.37 -10.34 10.89
CA PRO A 315 9.20 -10.64 10.09
C PRO A 315 7.98 -10.02 10.78
N PRO A 316 7.13 -9.27 10.04
CA PRO A 316 5.90 -8.76 10.63
C PRO A 316 5.16 -9.93 11.26
N GLU A 317 4.68 -9.76 12.48
CA GLU A 317 3.84 -10.77 13.13
C GLU A 317 2.73 -11.13 12.15
N THR A 318 2.87 -12.28 11.50
CA THR A 318 1.82 -12.83 10.66
C THR A 318 0.66 -13.12 11.59
N ASN A 319 -0.29 -12.20 11.62
CA ASN A 319 -1.49 -12.41 12.42
C ASN A 319 -2.14 -13.69 11.86
N PRO A 320 -2.28 -14.77 12.64
CA PRO A 320 -2.91 -16.01 12.16
C PRO A 320 -4.31 -15.77 11.58
N ARG A 321 -4.93 -14.62 11.91
CA ARG A 321 -6.17 -14.13 11.29
C ARG A 321 -5.96 -13.72 9.82
N ASP A 322 -4.80 -13.16 9.45
CA ASP A 322 -4.57 -12.67 8.08
C ASP A 322 -4.30 -13.82 7.11
N GLU A 323 -3.63 -14.88 7.55
CA GLU A 323 -3.47 -16.10 6.75
C GLU A 323 -4.80 -16.83 6.55
N LYS A 324 -5.60 -16.97 7.62
CA LYS A 324 -6.95 -17.55 7.56
C LYS A 324 -7.89 -16.70 6.72
N THR A 325 -7.76 -15.37 6.78
CA THR A 325 -8.56 -14.44 6.00
C THR A 325 -8.19 -14.51 4.53
N GLY A 326 -6.90 -14.52 4.19
CA GLY A 326 -6.43 -14.67 2.80
C GLY A 326 -6.84 -15.99 2.17
N PHE A 327 -6.82 -17.11 2.93
CA PHE A 327 -7.32 -18.39 2.47
C PHE A 327 -8.83 -18.34 2.18
N LYS A 328 -9.63 -17.79 3.10
CA LYS A 328 -11.09 -17.65 2.94
C LYS A 328 -11.45 -16.76 1.75
N ILE A 329 -10.71 -15.68 1.52
CA ILE A 329 -10.93 -14.78 0.38
C ILE A 329 -10.68 -15.49 -0.93
N ASN A 330 -9.53 -16.15 -1.10
CA ASN A 330 -9.21 -16.89 -2.32
C ASN A 330 -10.21 -18.04 -2.56
N GLN A 331 -10.60 -18.76 -1.51
CA GLN A 331 -11.63 -19.79 -1.58
C GLN A 331 -12.97 -19.21 -2.07
N LYS A 332 -13.42 -18.10 -1.48
CA LYS A 332 -14.66 -17.41 -1.87
C LYS A 332 -14.59 -16.93 -3.32
N LEU A 333 -13.46 -16.36 -3.71
CA LEU A 333 -13.22 -15.88 -5.05
C LEU A 333 -13.30 -17.00 -6.08
N LEU A 334 -12.61 -18.11 -5.81
CA LEU A 334 -12.65 -19.27 -6.67
C LEU A 334 -14.08 -19.79 -6.82
N LEU A 335 -14.83 -19.89 -5.73
CA LEU A 335 -16.24 -20.31 -5.76
C LEU A 335 -17.11 -19.35 -6.61
N VAL A 336 -16.96 -18.06 -6.44
CA VAL A 336 -17.69 -17.05 -7.23
C VAL A 336 -17.30 -17.13 -8.69
N SER A 337 -16.01 -17.30 -9.00
CA SER A 337 -15.53 -17.44 -10.39
C SER A 337 -16.06 -18.71 -11.04
N LEU A 338 -16.09 -19.85 -10.35
CA LEU A 338 -16.66 -21.09 -10.89
C LEU A 338 -18.16 -20.96 -11.19
N ILE A 339 -18.91 -20.28 -10.30
CA ILE A 339 -20.34 -20.00 -10.54
C ILE A 339 -20.49 -19.05 -11.74
N ALA A 340 -19.70 -17.99 -11.83
CA ALA A 340 -19.73 -17.08 -12.96
C ALA A 340 -19.36 -17.77 -14.27
N MET A 341 -18.37 -18.66 -14.27
CA MET A 341 -18.01 -19.50 -15.41
C MET A 341 -19.21 -20.36 -15.86
N ALA A 342 -19.92 -21.01 -14.92
CA ALA A 342 -21.11 -21.79 -15.23
C ALA A 342 -22.20 -20.95 -15.91
N ILE A 343 -22.49 -19.75 -15.37
CA ILE A 343 -23.48 -18.82 -15.93
C ILE A 343 -23.05 -18.40 -17.35
N ILE A 344 -21.81 -17.96 -17.52
CA ILE A 344 -21.26 -17.55 -18.82
C ILE A 344 -21.28 -18.72 -19.79
N GLY A 345 -20.94 -19.94 -19.36
CA GLY A 345 -21.02 -21.14 -20.17
C GLY A 345 -22.43 -21.47 -20.66
N THR A 346 -23.44 -21.26 -19.81
CA THR A 346 -24.83 -21.50 -20.18
C THR A 346 -25.29 -20.60 -21.32
N THR A 347 -24.82 -19.35 -21.33
CA THR A 347 -25.20 -18.38 -22.38
C THR A 347 -24.68 -18.76 -23.75
N TYR A 348 -23.69 -19.65 -23.85
CA TYR A 348 -23.19 -20.21 -25.13
C TYR A 348 -24.30 -20.84 -25.92
N TYR A 349 -25.13 -21.65 -25.30
CA TYR A 349 -26.24 -22.38 -25.99
C TYR A 349 -27.41 -21.48 -26.41
N TRP A 350 -27.44 -20.23 -25.94
CA TRP A 350 -28.55 -19.31 -26.21
C TRP A 350 -28.18 -18.17 -27.14
N LEU A 351 -26.89 -17.82 -27.19
CA LEU A 351 -26.40 -16.65 -27.93
C LEU A 351 -25.59 -17.04 -29.16
N ASP A 352 -25.15 -18.30 -29.25
CA ASP A 352 -24.36 -18.77 -30.38
C ASP A 352 -25.28 -19.31 -31.47
N ASP A 353 -25.15 -18.78 -32.65
CA ASP A 353 -25.94 -19.12 -33.86
C ASP A 353 -25.25 -20.13 -34.78
N ARG A 354 -24.07 -20.61 -34.42
CA ARG A 354 -23.32 -21.61 -35.17
C ARG A 354 -24.00 -22.96 -35.11
N PRO A 355 -24.16 -23.66 -36.25
CA PRO A 355 -24.88 -24.92 -36.29
C PRO A 355 -24.24 -26.06 -35.49
N ASP A 356 -22.91 -25.99 -35.29
CA ASP A 356 -22.14 -27.01 -34.56
C ASP A 356 -22.33 -26.98 -33.06
N VAL A 357 -22.91 -25.90 -32.49
CA VAL A 357 -23.16 -25.75 -31.04
C VAL A 357 -24.02 -26.91 -30.51
N TYR A 358 -24.92 -27.43 -31.29
CA TYR A 358 -25.80 -28.54 -30.93
C TYR A 358 -25.29 -29.91 -31.39
N HIS A 359 -24.07 -29.98 -31.91
CA HIS A 359 -23.47 -31.26 -32.25
C HIS A 359 -23.30 -32.14 -30.99
N PRO A 360 -23.65 -33.42 -31.01
CA PRO A 360 -23.59 -34.30 -29.83
C PRO A 360 -22.24 -34.28 -29.10
N GLY A 361 -21.14 -34.14 -29.83
CA GLY A 361 -19.80 -34.03 -29.25
C GLY A 361 -19.60 -32.77 -28.37
N TRP A 362 -20.13 -31.63 -28.83
CA TRP A 362 -20.07 -30.38 -28.05
C TRP A 362 -20.97 -30.42 -26.81
N ILE A 363 -22.16 -31.02 -26.95
CA ILE A 363 -23.06 -31.24 -25.81
C ILE A 363 -22.39 -32.14 -24.77
N ALA A 364 -21.77 -33.25 -25.20
CA ALA A 364 -21.05 -34.14 -24.29
C ALA A 364 -19.87 -33.43 -23.61
N ALA A 365 -19.07 -32.65 -24.34
CA ALA A 365 -17.99 -31.85 -23.80
C ALA A 365 -18.51 -30.82 -22.76
N GLY A 366 -19.63 -30.14 -23.05
CA GLY A 366 -20.31 -29.24 -22.14
C GLY A 366 -20.75 -29.91 -20.84
N ILE A 367 -21.36 -31.09 -20.93
CA ILE A 367 -21.77 -31.89 -19.76
C ILE A 367 -20.55 -32.22 -18.87
N VAL A 368 -19.46 -32.71 -19.47
CA VAL A 368 -18.22 -33.02 -18.75
C VAL A 368 -17.65 -31.76 -18.05
N TRP A 369 -17.67 -30.61 -18.76
CA TRP A 369 -17.22 -29.33 -18.21
C TRP A 369 -18.08 -28.90 -17.02
N TYR A 370 -19.42 -29.01 -17.09
CA TYR A 370 -20.30 -28.68 -15.95
C TYR A 370 -20.10 -29.64 -14.78
N ILE A 371 -19.90 -30.93 -15.01
CA ILE A 371 -19.55 -31.90 -13.98
C ILE A 371 -18.25 -31.47 -13.29
N GLY A 372 -17.26 -31.02 -14.06
CA GLY A 372 -16.00 -30.45 -13.54
C GLY A 372 -16.21 -29.24 -12.67
N ILE A 373 -17.05 -28.28 -13.08
CA ILE A 373 -17.40 -27.09 -12.27
C ILE A 373 -18.08 -27.48 -10.96
N ILE A 374 -19.11 -28.32 -11.03
CA ILE A 374 -19.86 -28.77 -9.85
C ILE A 374 -18.93 -29.50 -8.87
N SER A 375 -18.12 -30.41 -9.37
CA SER A 375 -17.11 -31.12 -8.57
C SER A 375 -16.11 -30.13 -7.94
N GLY A 376 -15.61 -29.19 -8.73
CA GLY A 376 -14.74 -28.11 -8.25
C GLY A 376 -15.39 -27.33 -7.09
N ILE A 377 -16.63 -26.90 -7.24
CA ILE A 377 -17.37 -26.16 -6.20
C ILE A 377 -17.51 -27.00 -4.92
N ILE A 378 -17.92 -28.27 -5.05
CA ILE A 378 -18.11 -29.18 -3.88
C ILE A 378 -16.79 -29.37 -3.14
N PHE A 379 -15.72 -29.72 -3.84
CA PHE A 379 -14.42 -29.99 -3.23
C PHE A 379 -13.71 -28.73 -2.72
N VAL A 380 -13.90 -27.57 -3.36
CA VAL A 380 -13.40 -26.26 -2.87
C VAL A 380 -14.14 -25.87 -1.59
N LYS A 381 -15.46 -26.06 -1.49
CA LYS A 381 -16.22 -25.88 -0.23
C LYS A 381 -15.69 -26.79 0.87
N GLY A 382 -15.37 -28.04 0.54
CA GLY A 382 -14.76 -29.01 1.45
C GLY A 382 -13.29 -28.73 1.79
N LYS A 383 -12.70 -27.66 1.24
CA LYS A 383 -11.28 -27.26 1.44
C LYS A 383 -10.27 -28.36 1.09
N THR A 384 -10.61 -29.21 0.12
CA THR A 384 -9.74 -30.30 -0.32
C THR A 384 -8.74 -29.82 -1.36
N ARG A 385 -7.53 -30.38 -1.36
CA ARG A 385 -6.53 -30.13 -2.41
C ARG A 385 -7.06 -30.43 -3.82
N LEU A 386 -7.80 -31.52 -3.91
CA LEU A 386 -8.39 -31.97 -5.17
C LEU A 386 -9.30 -30.91 -5.78
N GLY A 387 -10.09 -30.20 -4.96
CA GLY A 387 -10.95 -29.12 -5.42
C GLY A 387 -10.17 -27.98 -6.09
N PHE A 388 -9.06 -27.57 -5.51
CA PHE A 388 -8.23 -26.52 -6.09
C PHE A 388 -7.52 -26.97 -7.37
N ILE A 389 -7.05 -28.23 -7.42
CA ILE A 389 -6.45 -28.81 -8.64
C ILE A 389 -7.47 -28.88 -9.77
N ILE A 390 -8.63 -29.50 -9.54
CA ILE A 390 -9.68 -29.64 -10.55
C ILE A 390 -10.10 -28.27 -11.08
N SER A 391 -10.38 -27.33 -10.17
CA SER A 391 -10.80 -25.99 -10.56
C SER A 391 -9.71 -25.25 -11.35
N GLY A 392 -8.43 -25.40 -10.98
CA GLY A 392 -7.31 -24.81 -11.71
C GLY A 392 -7.17 -25.38 -13.12
N ILE A 393 -7.16 -26.70 -13.27
CA ILE A 393 -7.06 -27.39 -14.56
C ILE A 393 -8.24 -27.00 -15.45
N LEU A 394 -9.46 -27.06 -14.92
CA LEU A 394 -10.67 -26.71 -15.67
C LEU A 394 -10.64 -25.26 -16.14
N SER A 395 -10.17 -24.34 -15.30
CA SER A 395 -10.01 -22.94 -15.65
C SER A 395 -8.99 -22.76 -16.79
N TRP A 396 -7.85 -23.45 -16.75
CA TRP A 396 -6.88 -23.40 -17.84
C TRP A 396 -7.45 -23.93 -19.16
N ILE A 397 -8.16 -25.07 -19.12
CA ILE A 397 -8.82 -25.62 -20.32
C ILE A 397 -9.83 -24.61 -20.88
N THR A 398 -10.64 -23.99 -20.03
CA THR A 398 -11.64 -23.01 -20.45
C THR A 398 -10.97 -21.75 -21.03
N LEU A 399 -9.86 -21.27 -20.45
CA LEU A 399 -9.12 -20.14 -20.98
C LEU A 399 -8.61 -20.41 -22.39
N VAL A 400 -7.98 -21.57 -22.58
CA VAL A 400 -7.46 -21.99 -23.89
C VAL A 400 -8.58 -22.09 -24.92
N PHE A 401 -9.69 -22.71 -24.55
CA PHE A 401 -10.85 -22.88 -25.47
C PHE A 401 -11.42 -21.52 -25.90
N TRP A 402 -11.70 -20.60 -24.96
CA TRP A 402 -12.22 -19.28 -25.31
C TRP A 402 -11.18 -18.39 -26.03
N SER A 403 -9.89 -18.61 -25.80
CA SER A 403 -8.84 -17.94 -26.57
C SER A 403 -8.79 -18.42 -28.01
N PHE A 404 -8.98 -19.73 -28.28
CA PHE A 404 -9.06 -20.28 -29.62
C PHE A 404 -10.33 -19.85 -30.34
N ASP A 405 -11.46 -19.79 -29.63
CA ASP A 405 -12.72 -19.30 -30.18
C ASP A 405 -12.64 -17.82 -30.62
N ASN A 406 -11.85 -17.01 -29.89
CA ASN A 406 -11.64 -15.60 -30.23
C ASN A 406 -10.34 -15.32 -31.01
N PHE A 407 -9.63 -16.34 -31.49
CA PHE A 407 -8.32 -16.20 -32.12
C PHE A 407 -8.36 -15.28 -33.35
N TYR A 408 -9.45 -15.32 -34.12
CA TYR A 408 -9.65 -14.49 -35.31
C TYR A 408 -9.59 -12.98 -35.05
N VAL A 409 -9.94 -12.53 -33.82
CA VAL A 409 -9.91 -11.11 -33.46
C VAL A 409 -8.48 -10.53 -33.48
N VAL A 410 -7.50 -11.40 -33.23
CA VAL A 410 -6.09 -10.96 -33.12
C VAL A 410 -5.33 -11.26 -34.43
N PHE A 411 -5.65 -12.39 -35.07
CA PHE A 411 -4.85 -12.94 -36.18
C PHE A 411 -5.59 -12.93 -37.48
N ASP A 412 -6.81 -12.42 -37.56
CA ASP A 412 -7.68 -12.43 -38.75
C ASP A 412 -7.83 -13.83 -39.40
N THR A 413 -7.68 -14.86 -38.56
CA THR A 413 -7.74 -16.26 -38.97
C THR A 413 -8.46 -17.08 -37.90
N SER A 414 -9.53 -17.79 -38.26
CA SER A 414 -10.27 -18.62 -37.32
C SER A 414 -9.63 -20.01 -37.19
N ILE A 415 -9.36 -20.40 -35.91
CA ILE A 415 -8.97 -21.80 -35.61
C ILE A 415 -10.22 -22.69 -35.60
N LEU A 416 -11.31 -22.18 -35.07
CA LEU A 416 -12.61 -22.82 -35.05
C LEU A 416 -13.50 -22.10 -36.07
N ALA A 417 -13.89 -22.77 -37.15
CA ALA A 417 -14.73 -22.17 -38.17
C ALA A 417 -16.17 -22.76 -38.09
N PRO A 418 -17.19 -21.91 -38.28
CA PRO A 418 -17.15 -20.48 -38.46
C PRO A 418 -16.75 -19.73 -37.14
N HIS A 419 -16.21 -18.50 -37.26
CA HIS A 419 -15.91 -17.71 -36.10
C HIS A 419 -17.21 -17.29 -35.36
N PRO A 420 -17.15 -17.05 -34.03
CA PRO A 420 -18.32 -16.64 -33.27
C PRO A 420 -18.78 -15.23 -33.65
N ASN A 421 -20.05 -14.94 -33.42
CA ASN A 421 -20.58 -13.59 -33.58
C ASN A 421 -20.02 -12.61 -32.54
N GLU A 422 -20.25 -11.32 -32.72
CA GLU A 422 -19.70 -10.25 -31.82
C GLU A 422 -20.14 -10.42 -30.37
N ILE A 423 -21.37 -10.90 -30.13
CA ILE A 423 -21.90 -11.10 -28.76
C ILE A 423 -21.14 -12.24 -28.08
N ILE A 424 -20.91 -13.35 -28.76
CA ILE A 424 -20.12 -14.47 -28.23
C ILE A 424 -18.67 -14.07 -28.05
N THR A 425 -18.10 -13.30 -28.95
CA THR A 425 -16.76 -12.74 -28.85
C THR A 425 -16.59 -11.90 -27.57
N LEU A 426 -17.48 -10.95 -27.34
CA LEU A 426 -17.47 -10.11 -26.12
C LEU A 426 -17.66 -10.95 -24.86
N ARG A 427 -18.60 -11.90 -24.88
CA ARG A 427 -18.86 -12.83 -23.78
C ARG A 427 -17.61 -13.66 -23.46
N ASN A 428 -16.88 -14.15 -24.47
CA ASN A 428 -15.65 -14.89 -24.27
C ASN A 428 -14.55 -14.05 -23.61
N PHE A 429 -14.40 -12.76 -23.97
CA PHE A 429 -13.48 -11.85 -23.30
C PHE A 429 -13.84 -11.65 -21.81
N ILE A 430 -15.12 -11.46 -21.50
CA ILE A 430 -15.60 -11.39 -20.11
C ILE A 430 -15.31 -12.71 -19.38
N GLY A 431 -15.58 -13.83 -20.03
CA GLY A 431 -15.31 -15.15 -19.50
C GLY A 431 -13.82 -15.39 -19.24
N MET A 432 -12.94 -15.05 -20.17
CA MET A 432 -11.49 -15.16 -19.98
C MET A 432 -11.01 -14.38 -18.77
N PHE A 433 -11.54 -13.18 -18.53
CA PHE A 433 -11.23 -12.41 -17.33
C PHE A 433 -11.62 -13.14 -16.03
N VAL A 434 -12.82 -13.72 -15.99
CA VAL A 434 -13.30 -14.52 -14.85
C VAL A 434 -12.44 -15.76 -14.63
N VAL A 435 -12.06 -16.43 -15.71
CA VAL A 435 -11.22 -17.63 -15.67
C VAL A 435 -9.81 -17.33 -15.16
N ILE A 436 -9.22 -16.22 -15.56
CA ILE A 436 -7.91 -15.77 -15.04
C ILE A 436 -7.98 -15.57 -13.51
N ILE A 437 -9.05 -14.97 -13.01
CA ILE A 437 -9.27 -14.84 -11.56
C ILE A 437 -9.34 -16.23 -10.89
N ALA A 438 -10.06 -17.18 -11.50
CA ALA A 438 -10.17 -18.54 -10.98
C ALA A 438 -8.82 -19.26 -10.95
N ILE A 439 -7.99 -19.11 -11.98
CA ILE A 439 -6.62 -19.67 -12.04
C ILE A 439 -5.76 -19.11 -10.91
N ILE A 440 -5.74 -17.78 -10.74
CA ILE A 440 -4.97 -17.11 -9.70
C ILE A 440 -5.42 -17.55 -8.30
N ALA A 441 -6.74 -17.58 -8.06
CA ALA A 441 -7.31 -17.97 -6.78
C ALA A 441 -7.00 -19.44 -6.45
N SER A 442 -7.11 -20.32 -7.43
CA SER A 442 -6.80 -21.76 -7.31
C SER A 442 -5.31 -21.96 -6.97
N HIS A 443 -4.42 -21.35 -7.72
CA HIS A 443 -2.98 -21.49 -7.56
C HIS A 443 -2.49 -20.97 -6.21
N ASN A 444 -2.92 -19.78 -5.81
CA ASN A 444 -2.58 -19.17 -4.53
C ASN A 444 -3.06 -19.99 -3.32
N THR A 445 -4.18 -20.70 -3.49
CA THR A 445 -4.73 -21.52 -2.40
C THR A 445 -4.05 -22.87 -2.33
N PHE A 446 -3.73 -23.47 -3.47
CA PHE A 446 -3.02 -24.74 -3.56
C PHE A 446 -1.66 -24.70 -2.86
N HIS A 447 -0.84 -23.68 -3.10
CA HIS A 447 0.45 -23.52 -2.45
C HIS A 447 0.33 -23.38 -0.92
N LYS A 448 -0.66 -22.64 -0.43
CA LYS A 448 -0.90 -22.49 1.01
C LYS A 448 -1.33 -23.79 1.69
N VAL A 449 -2.14 -24.60 1.03
CA VAL A 449 -2.57 -25.91 1.55
C VAL A 449 -1.38 -26.87 1.68
N ILE A 450 -0.41 -26.82 0.76
CA ILE A 450 0.82 -27.60 0.84
C ILE A 450 1.67 -27.18 2.05
N ASP A 451 1.90 -25.88 2.23
CA ASP A 451 2.70 -25.37 3.35
C ASP A 451 2.09 -25.73 4.72
N TYR A 452 0.77 -25.70 4.84
CA TYR A 452 0.06 -26.09 6.08
C TYR A 452 0.21 -27.57 6.43
N GLN A 453 0.17 -28.45 5.45
CA GLN A 453 0.27 -29.91 5.71
C GLN A 453 1.70 -30.36 6.01
N TYR A 454 2.73 -29.67 5.45
CA TYR A 454 4.12 -29.99 5.75
C TYR A 454 4.58 -29.44 7.12
N LYS A 455 3.97 -28.38 7.63
CA LYS A 455 4.29 -27.78 8.94
C LYS A 455 3.48 -28.34 10.12
N GLY A 456 2.65 -29.37 9.91
CA GLY A 456 1.98 -30.13 10.98
C GLY A 456 1.00 -29.32 11.84
N LYS A 457 0.46 -28.19 11.35
CA LYS A 457 -0.57 -27.42 12.07
C LYS A 457 -1.95 -27.65 11.45
N PRO A 458 -3.00 -27.94 12.26
CA PRO A 458 -4.35 -28.11 11.75
C PRO A 458 -4.91 -26.80 11.17
N ILE A 459 -5.66 -26.92 10.10
CA ILE A 459 -6.37 -25.84 9.39
C ILE A 459 -7.45 -25.21 10.26
#